data_082b59c41bb8f9325f1d5c31be04a092
#
_entry.id   082b59c41bb8f9325f1d5c31be04a092
#
_cell.length_a   1.000
_cell.length_b   1.000
_cell.length_c   1.000
_cell.angle_alpha   90.00
_cell.angle_beta   90.00
_cell.angle_gamma   90.00
#
_symmetry.space_group_name_H-M   'P 1'
#
loop_
_entity.id
_entity.type
_entity.pdbx_description
1 polymer ?
#
loop_
_entity_poly.entity_id
_entity_poly.type
_entity_poly.pdbx_seq_one_letter_code
_entity_poly.pdbx_strand_id
1 'polypeptide(L)'
;MKHTLSILLQNEAGALVRVAGLFAARGYNIDALTVAATADAEVSRLTLVLQGNDASIDQVMKQARKLVDVIEAVELHPHALRRHAAEAAAAHDRSA
;
A
#
# COMPACT_ATOMS: atom_id res chain seq x y z
N MET A 1 13.33 -8.22 7.24
CA MET A 1 12.06 -8.97 7.27
C MET A 1 11.09 -8.37 6.26
N LYS A 2 10.23 -9.20 5.70
CA LYS A 2 9.26 -8.79 4.68
C LYS A 2 7.99 -8.24 5.33
N HIS A 3 7.51 -7.10 4.82
CA HIS A 3 6.26 -6.49 5.24
C HIS A 3 5.38 -6.25 4.03
N THR A 4 4.08 -6.45 4.18
CA THR A 4 3.10 -6.12 3.14
C THR A 4 2.14 -5.08 3.69
N LEU A 5 2.04 -3.95 2.98
CA LEU A 5 1.23 -2.82 3.41
C LEU A 5 0.12 -2.57 2.39
N SER A 6 -1.05 -2.23 2.90
CA SER A 6 -2.18 -1.78 2.07
C SER A 6 -2.47 -0.33 2.40
N ILE A 7 -2.44 0.53 1.39
CA ILE A 7 -2.64 1.97 1.55
C ILE A 7 -3.73 2.43 0.60
N LEU A 8 -4.75 3.05 1.13
CA LEU A 8 -5.77 3.72 0.33
C LEU A 8 -5.34 5.16 0.10
N LEU A 9 -5.29 5.55 -1.17
CA LEU A 9 -4.81 6.86 -1.62
C LEU A 9 -5.90 7.62 -2.35
N GLN A 10 -5.86 8.95 -2.24
CA GLN A 10 -6.55 9.81 -3.20
C GLN A 10 -5.94 9.56 -4.59
N ASN A 11 -6.80 9.39 -5.60
CA ASN A 11 -6.37 9.11 -6.97
C ASN A 11 -5.94 10.41 -7.67
N GLU A 12 -4.87 11.02 -7.17
CA GLU A 12 -4.32 12.28 -7.68
C GLU A 12 -2.92 12.07 -8.23
N ALA A 13 -2.56 12.91 -9.19
CA ALA A 13 -1.22 12.90 -9.76
C ALA A 13 -0.18 13.15 -8.66
N GLY A 14 0.84 12.32 -8.60
CA GLY A 14 1.92 12.46 -7.64
C GLY A 14 1.67 11.81 -6.28
N ALA A 15 0.44 11.39 -5.94
CA ALA A 15 0.17 10.73 -4.66
C ALA A 15 0.99 9.46 -4.49
N LEU A 16 1.02 8.63 -5.53
CA LEU A 16 1.80 7.39 -5.54
C LEU A 16 3.29 7.68 -5.33
N VAL A 17 3.82 8.68 -6.03
CA VAL A 17 5.24 9.05 -5.93
C VAL A 17 5.58 9.51 -4.52
N ARG A 18 4.70 10.31 -3.90
CA ARG A 18 4.93 10.79 -2.53
C ARG A 18 4.97 9.64 -1.53
N VAL A 19 4.05 8.69 -1.64
CA VAL A 19 3.99 7.55 -0.72
C VAL A 19 5.17 6.61 -0.93
N ALA A 20 5.43 6.21 -2.17
CA ALA A 20 6.57 5.35 -2.49
C ALA A 20 7.89 6.00 -2.08
N GLY A 21 8.03 7.31 -2.32
CA GLY A 21 9.21 8.07 -1.93
C GLY A 21 9.45 8.09 -0.43
N LEU A 22 8.40 8.13 0.36
CA LEU A 22 8.52 8.10 1.83
C LEU A 22 9.20 6.81 2.29
N PHE A 23 8.78 5.66 1.78
CA PHE A 23 9.34 4.37 2.15
C PHE A 23 10.77 4.21 1.63
N ALA A 24 11.02 4.61 0.39
CA ALA A 24 12.36 4.55 -0.20
C ALA A 24 13.36 5.43 0.57
N ALA A 25 12.94 6.62 0.98
CA ALA A 25 13.80 7.55 1.73
C ALA A 25 14.15 7.03 3.12
N ARG A 26 13.35 6.12 3.68
CA ARG A 26 13.61 5.52 5.00
C ARG A 26 14.43 4.24 4.93
N GLY A 27 14.95 3.90 3.75
CA GLY A 27 15.84 2.75 3.59
C GLY A 27 15.11 1.42 3.40
N TYR A 28 13.81 1.42 3.15
CA TYR A 28 13.09 0.20 2.82
C TYR A 28 13.32 -0.19 1.38
N ASN A 29 13.60 -1.46 1.14
CA ASN A 29 13.68 -1.99 -0.21
C ASN A 29 12.28 -2.39 -0.67
N ILE A 30 11.79 -1.79 -1.73
CA ILE A 30 10.47 -2.09 -2.29
C ILE A 30 10.61 -3.26 -3.24
N ASP A 31 10.11 -4.43 -2.84
CA ASP A 31 10.16 -5.65 -3.66
C ASP A 31 9.05 -5.67 -4.70
N ALA A 32 7.89 -5.13 -4.36
CA ALA A 32 6.75 -5.09 -5.27
C ALA A 32 5.85 -3.92 -4.92
N LEU A 33 5.21 -3.36 -5.94
CA LEU A 33 4.27 -2.27 -5.81
C LEU A 33 3.13 -2.50 -6.80
N THR A 34 1.92 -2.56 -6.30
CA THR A 34 0.73 -2.79 -7.13
C THR A 34 -0.29 -1.71 -6.82
N VAL A 35 -0.87 -1.12 -7.87
CA VAL A 35 -1.93 -0.13 -7.74
C VAL A 35 -3.19 -0.70 -8.36
N ALA A 36 -4.30 -0.64 -7.64
CA ALA A 36 -5.58 -1.14 -8.12
C ALA A 36 -6.68 -0.10 -7.90
N ALA A 37 -7.63 -0.07 -8.81
CA ALA A 37 -8.84 0.73 -8.66
C ALA A 37 -9.70 0.17 -7.53
N THR A 38 -10.48 1.04 -6.90
CA THR A 38 -11.47 0.66 -5.90
C THR A 38 -12.88 0.92 -6.47
N ALA A 39 -13.90 0.63 -5.67
CA ALA A 39 -15.27 0.97 -6.05
C ALA A 39 -15.48 2.49 -6.18
N ASP A 40 -14.66 3.28 -5.50
CA ASP A 40 -14.65 4.74 -5.61
C ASP A 40 -13.60 5.15 -6.64
N ALA A 41 -14.02 5.80 -7.72
CA ALA A 41 -13.12 6.23 -8.80
C ALA A 41 -12.04 7.22 -8.35
N GLU A 42 -12.26 7.90 -7.22
CA GLU A 42 -11.32 8.88 -6.70
C GLU A 42 -10.31 8.27 -5.73
N VAL A 43 -10.40 6.97 -5.48
CA VAL A 43 -9.56 6.26 -4.52
C VAL A 43 -8.87 5.08 -5.19
N SER A 44 -7.57 4.93 -4.94
CA SER A 44 -6.79 3.78 -5.39
C SER A 44 -6.24 3.02 -4.20
N ARG A 45 -6.07 1.71 -4.36
CA ARG A 45 -5.40 0.86 -3.37
C ARG A 45 -3.99 0.55 -3.82
N LEU A 46 -3.04 0.94 -3.00
CA LEU A 46 -1.63 0.64 -3.20
C LEU A 46 -1.24 -0.52 -2.30
N THR A 47 -0.67 -1.56 -2.88
CA THR A 47 -0.11 -2.67 -2.10
C THR A 47 1.41 -2.65 -2.27
N LEU A 48 2.12 -2.54 -1.16
CA LEU A 48 3.58 -2.50 -1.13
C LEU A 48 4.10 -3.74 -0.42
N VAL A 49 5.07 -4.42 -1.05
CA VAL A 49 5.85 -5.47 -0.39
C VAL A 49 7.24 -4.90 -0.17
N LEU A 50 7.65 -4.82 1.08
CA LEU A 50 8.90 -4.19 1.49
C LEU A 50 9.77 -5.15 2.27
N GLN A 51 11.09 -4.92 2.22
CA GLN A 51 12.00 -5.52 3.18
C GLN A 51 12.65 -4.43 4.00
N GLY A 52 12.71 -4.64 5.31
CA GLY A 52 13.29 -3.67 6.22
C GLY A 52 13.19 -4.10 7.67
N ASN A 53 13.59 -3.21 8.55
CA ASN A 53 13.63 -3.45 9.99
C ASN A 53 12.22 -3.33 10.58
N ASP A 54 11.79 -4.38 11.30
CA ASP A 54 10.48 -4.41 11.96
C ASP A 54 10.27 -3.25 12.93
N ALA A 55 11.31 -2.86 13.64
CA ALA A 55 11.21 -1.83 14.67
C ALA A 55 10.84 -0.46 14.11
N SER A 56 11.17 -0.19 12.84
CA SER A 56 10.90 1.11 12.23
C SER A 56 9.60 1.14 11.41
N ILE A 57 8.94 0.01 11.19
CA ILE A 57 7.76 -0.04 10.34
C ILE A 57 6.60 0.79 10.91
N ASP A 58 6.37 0.72 12.22
CA ASP A 58 5.30 1.48 12.87
C ASP A 58 5.51 2.97 12.71
N GLN A 59 6.77 3.40 12.78
CA GLN A 59 7.11 4.82 12.68
C GLN A 59 6.89 5.35 11.26
N VAL A 60 7.32 4.60 10.24
CA VAL A 60 7.08 5.01 8.85
C VAL A 60 5.60 4.96 8.51
N MET A 61 4.84 4.00 9.09
CA MET A 61 3.40 3.95 8.90
C MET A 61 2.70 5.18 9.49
N LYS A 62 3.14 5.64 10.66
CA LYS A 62 2.62 6.87 11.26
C LYS A 62 2.88 8.08 10.36
N GLN A 63 4.05 8.14 9.73
CA GLN A 63 4.36 9.22 8.81
C GLN A 63 3.54 9.12 7.53
N ALA A 64 3.31 7.92 7.01
CA ALA A 64 2.47 7.72 5.84
C ALA A 64 1.04 8.22 6.10
N ARG A 65 0.50 7.95 7.30
CA ARG A 65 -0.84 8.39 7.67
C ARG A 65 -0.99 9.90 7.78
N LYS A 66 0.13 10.62 7.90
CA LYS A 66 0.12 12.10 7.93
C LYS A 66 0.09 12.73 6.54
N LEU A 67 0.37 11.97 5.50
CA LEU A 67 0.32 12.49 4.13
C LEU A 67 -1.13 12.79 3.76
N VAL A 68 -1.35 13.96 3.16
CA VAL A 68 -2.71 14.42 2.83
C VAL A 68 -3.42 13.49 1.86
N ASP A 69 -2.67 12.79 1.01
CA ASP A 69 -3.23 11.88 0.01
C ASP A 69 -3.60 10.50 0.57
N VAL A 70 -3.15 10.19 1.79
CA VAL A 70 -3.37 8.86 2.40
C VAL A 70 -4.67 8.87 3.20
N ILE A 71 -5.59 7.99 2.81
CA ILE A 71 -6.87 7.81 3.50
C ILE A 71 -6.73 6.80 4.62
N GLU A 72 -6.02 5.70 4.34
CA GLU A 72 -5.82 4.62 5.30
C GLU A 72 -4.52 3.90 4.97
N ALA A 73 -3.80 3.46 6.00
CA ALA A 73 -2.59 2.66 5.83
C ALA A 73 -2.53 1.59 6.91
N VAL A 74 -2.45 0.33 6.48
CA VAL A 74 -2.42 -0.82 7.39
C VAL A 74 -1.37 -1.82 6.94
N GLU A 75 -0.81 -2.56 7.89
CA GLU A 75 0.04 -3.70 7.59
C GLU A 75 -0.82 -4.96 7.51
N LEU A 76 -0.62 -5.77 6.47
CA LEU A 76 -1.38 -7.00 6.26
C LEU A 76 -0.66 -8.18 6.91
N HIS A 77 -1.40 -8.94 7.74
CA HIS A 77 -0.92 -10.21 8.29
C HIS A 77 -1.15 -11.34 7.29
N PRO A 78 -0.47 -12.48 7.41
CA PRO A 78 -0.58 -13.57 6.44
C PRO A 78 -2.02 -14.00 6.11
N HIS A 79 -2.91 -14.03 7.11
CA HIS A 79 -4.32 -14.37 6.89
C HIS A 79 -5.03 -13.30 6.04
N ALA A 80 -4.78 -12.04 6.32
CA ALA A 80 -5.35 -10.92 5.56
C ALA A 80 -4.78 -10.85 4.15
N LEU A 81 -3.52 -11.28 3.95
CA LEU A 81 -2.90 -11.34 2.63
C LEU A 81 -3.65 -12.29 1.70
N ARG A 82 -4.07 -13.45 2.19
CA ARG A 82 -4.83 -14.40 1.38
C ARG A 82 -6.16 -13.82 0.94
N ARG A 83 -6.85 -13.14 1.84
CA ARG A 83 -8.13 -12.50 1.55
C ARG A 83 -7.95 -11.37 0.53
N HIS A 84 -6.92 -10.56 0.71
CA HIS A 84 -6.61 -9.46 -0.18
C HIS A 84 -6.31 -9.95 -1.61
N ALA A 85 -5.53 -11.02 -1.72
CA ALA A 85 -5.21 -11.62 -3.02
C ALA A 85 -6.47 -12.19 -3.70
N ALA A 86 -7.35 -12.82 -2.95
CA ALA A 86 -8.60 -13.36 -3.47
C ALA A 86 -9.51 -12.25 -3.98
N GLU A 87 -9.61 -11.14 -3.26
CA GLU A 87 -10.40 -9.98 -3.68
C GLU A 87 -9.83 -9.36 -4.96
N ALA A 88 -8.53 -9.22 -5.05
CA ALA A 88 -7.87 -8.69 -6.23
C ALA A 88 -8.10 -9.58 -7.45
N ALA A 89 -8.01 -10.90 -7.29
CA ALA A 89 -8.26 -11.86 -8.37
C ALA A 89 -9.73 -11.80 -8.83
N ALA A 90 -10.66 -11.72 -7.88
CA ALA A 90 -12.08 -11.61 -8.20
C ALA A 90 -12.40 -10.31 -8.96
N ALA A 91 -11.79 -9.20 -8.55
CA ALA A 91 -11.97 -7.92 -9.22
C ALA A 91 -11.39 -7.94 -10.63
N HIS A 92 -10.26 -8.60 -10.84
CA HIS A 92 -9.65 -8.75 -12.16
C HIS A 92 -10.52 -9.58 -13.09
N ASP A 93 -11.08 -10.68 -12.59
CA ASP A 93 -11.98 -11.55 -13.37
C ASP A 93 -13.23 -10.79 -13.82
N ARG A 94 -13.75 -9.90 -12.99
CA ARG A 94 -14.93 -9.10 -13.32
C ARG A 94 -14.66 -8.06 -14.40
N SER A 95 -13.43 -7.57 -14.45
CA SER A 95 -13.07 -6.53 -15.43
C SER A 95 -12.72 -7.11 -16.80
N ALA A 96 -12.57 -8.41 -16.86
CA ALA A 96 -12.35 -9.11 -18.12
C ALA A 96 -13.67 -9.42 -18.82
#